data_6ad796174ef54bc659e77cbec619a18f
#
_entry.id   6ad796174ef54bc659e77cbec619a18f
#
_cell.length_a   1.000
_cell.length_b   1.000
_cell.length_c   1.000
_cell.angle_alpha   90.00
_cell.angle_beta   90.00
_cell.angle_gamma   90.00
#
_symmetry.space_group_name_H-M   'P 1'
#
loop_
_entity.id
_entity.type
_entity.pdbx_description
1 polymer ?
#
loop_
_entity_poly.entity_id
_entity_poly.type
_entity_poly.pdbx_seq_one_letter_code
_entity_poly.pdbx_strand_id
1 'polypeptide(L)'
;MARKIGLFVLALAMVGVLCGAALAGDTLEEVKKKGVLVAGVKDSLPPFGSVDPKTKKFLGYDIDFVNYIAKKLGVKVEYKPVSSANRMAMLAEGRIDILAATMTKTPERAKQIDFSYTYFLTGQKFLTKKGTVKTLKDLEGKRIATAKGSTSEQNVAQAVPSAIILSLDDYPQGILALQQGKVVAVTTDESILSGQLGMLQRKTATKGKYEIPDLQISMEPYGIGMRKGDTNFVKFVNDTLLEMEKNGEAKKIFLRWFGPNSESPITRGNFMITADKMGLE
;
A
#
# COMPACT_ATOMS: atom_id res chain seq x y z
N MET A 1 10.10 79.45 -32.08
CA MET A 1 10.70 78.21 -31.51
C MET A 1 9.68 77.53 -30.61
N ALA A 2 8.94 76.53 -31.13
CA ALA A 2 7.88 75.79 -30.37
C ALA A 2 8.35 74.36 -30.22
N ARG A 3 8.54 73.95 -28.93
CA ARG A 3 8.93 72.63 -28.52
C ARG A 3 7.66 71.78 -28.43
N LYS A 4 7.56 70.76 -29.31
CA LYS A 4 6.52 69.72 -29.23
C LYS A 4 6.90 68.68 -28.16
N ILE A 5 6.10 68.56 -27.10
CA ILE A 5 6.24 67.53 -26.08
C ILE A 5 5.36 66.36 -26.55
N GLY A 6 6.01 65.28 -26.89
CA GLY A 6 5.33 64.02 -27.25
C GLY A 6 4.92 63.26 -25.99
N LEU A 7 3.64 62.96 -25.87
CA LEU A 7 3.05 62.14 -24.81
C LEU A 7 3.23 60.65 -25.17
N PHE A 8 4.12 59.97 -24.45
CA PHE A 8 4.24 58.51 -24.52
C PHE A 8 3.18 57.85 -23.62
N VAL A 9 2.16 57.30 -24.22
CA VAL A 9 1.19 56.48 -23.51
C VAL A 9 1.79 55.06 -23.36
N LEU A 10 2.18 54.72 -22.13
CA LEU A 10 2.65 53.39 -21.77
C LEU A 10 1.43 52.48 -21.56
N ALA A 11 1.09 51.65 -22.53
CA ALA A 11 0.06 50.59 -22.37
C ALA A 11 0.64 49.44 -21.56
N LEU A 12 0.28 49.39 -20.27
CA LEU A 12 0.61 48.29 -19.38
C LEU A 12 -0.31 47.07 -19.70
N ALA A 13 0.19 46.13 -20.49
CA ALA A 13 -0.49 44.87 -20.76
C ALA A 13 -0.46 44.03 -19.47
N MET A 14 -1.60 43.98 -18.78
CA MET A 14 -1.84 43.09 -17.65
C MET A 14 -1.97 41.66 -18.20
N VAL A 15 -0.86 40.91 -18.22
CA VAL A 15 -0.88 39.46 -18.47
C VAL A 15 -1.48 38.82 -17.21
N GLY A 16 -2.78 38.59 -17.26
CA GLY A 16 -3.47 37.76 -16.26
C GLY A 16 -2.92 36.35 -16.31
N VAL A 17 -2.07 36.00 -15.36
CA VAL A 17 -1.71 34.60 -15.09
C VAL A 17 -2.97 33.94 -14.59
N LEU A 18 -3.73 33.33 -15.49
CA LEU A 18 -4.72 32.33 -15.16
C LEU A 18 -3.94 31.18 -14.52
N CYS A 19 -3.86 31.20 -13.19
CA CYS A 19 -3.49 30.05 -12.39
C CYS A 19 -4.61 29.02 -12.61
N GLY A 20 -4.50 28.24 -13.68
CA GLY A 20 -5.38 27.10 -13.92
C GLY A 20 -5.23 26.19 -12.73
N ALA A 21 -6.25 26.16 -11.85
CA ALA A 21 -6.45 25.03 -10.99
C ALA A 21 -6.41 23.81 -11.94
N ALA A 22 -5.38 23.00 -11.83
CA ALA A 22 -5.31 21.73 -12.52
C ALA A 22 -6.59 21.00 -12.08
N LEU A 23 -7.58 20.95 -12.98
CA LEU A 23 -8.75 20.11 -12.80
C LEU A 23 -8.17 18.72 -12.55
N ALA A 24 -8.40 18.15 -11.36
CA ALA A 24 -8.07 16.77 -11.08
C ALA A 24 -8.63 15.97 -12.26
N GLY A 25 -7.75 15.36 -13.06
CA GLY A 25 -8.17 14.65 -14.26
C GLY A 25 -9.20 13.60 -13.87
N ASP A 26 -10.25 13.44 -14.68
CA ASP A 26 -11.21 12.36 -14.50
C ASP A 26 -10.54 11.04 -14.95
N THR A 27 -9.80 10.42 -14.01
CA THR A 27 -9.08 9.15 -14.25
C THR A 27 -10.02 8.09 -14.79
N LEU A 28 -11.29 8.10 -14.36
CA LEU A 28 -12.28 7.15 -14.82
C LEU A 28 -12.47 7.22 -16.34
N GLU A 29 -12.66 8.42 -16.87
CA GLU A 29 -12.84 8.63 -18.32
C GLU A 29 -11.52 8.45 -19.09
N GLU A 30 -10.39 8.89 -18.55
CA GLU A 30 -9.07 8.68 -19.15
C GLU A 30 -8.75 7.19 -19.31
N VAL A 31 -8.97 6.38 -18.27
CA VAL A 31 -8.73 4.93 -18.29
C VAL A 31 -9.66 4.22 -19.25
N LYS A 32 -10.94 4.58 -19.29
CA LYS A 32 -11.90 4.03 -20.27
C LYS A 32 -11.48 4.35 -21.70
N LYS A 33 -11.12 5.59 -21.97
CA LYS A 33 -10.68 6.06 -23.31
C LYS A 33 -9.42 5.35 -23.77
N LYS A 34 -8.44 5.18 -22.87
CA LYS A 34 -7.16 4.53 -23.17
C LYS A 34 -7.26 3.00 -23.19
N GLY A 35 -8.32 2.42 -22.61
CA GLY A 35 -8.56 0.96 -22.54
C GLY A 35 -7.60 0.21 -21.62
N VAL A 36 -6.86 0.91 -20.76
CA VAL A 36 -5.84 0.34 -19.86
C VAL A 36 -5.88 1.05 -18.51
N LEU A 37 -5.91 0.27 -17.42
CA LEU A 37 -5.72 0.72 -16.05
C LEU A 37 -4.28 0.44 -15.63
N VAL A 38 -3.48 1.47 -15.36
CA VAL A 38 -2.10 1.32 -14.86
C VAL A 38 -2.13 1.24 -13.34
N ALA A 39 -1.79 0.07 -12.79
CA ALA A 39 -1.89 -0.22 -11.38
C ALA A 39 -0.50 -0.32 -10.71
N GLY A 40 -0.28 0.48 -9.68
CA GLY A 40 0.87 0.33 -8.78
C GLY A 40 0.64 -0.79 -7.78
N VAL A 41 1.47 -1.80 -7.80
CA VAL A 41 1.33 -3.02 -6.98
C VAL A 41 2.67 -3.48 -6.42
N LYS A 42 2.65 -4.34 -5.41
CA LYS A 42 3.84 -5.07 -4.97
C LYS A 42 4.15 -6.21 -5.93
N ASP A 43 5.44 -6.52 -6.12
CA ASP A 43 5.94 -7.58 -6.99
C ASP A 43 6.74 -8.67 -6.26
N SER A 44 7.08 -8.43 -4.99
CA SER A 44 7.95 -9.28 -4.16
C SER A 44 7.37 -9.53 -2.76
N LEU A 45 6.06 -9.29 -2.59
CA LEU A 45 5.39 -9.33 -1.28
C LEU A 45 4.15 -10.26 -1.27
N PRO A 46 4.35 -11.58 -1.43
CA PRO A 46 3.24 -12.53 -1.28
C PRO A 46 2.71 -12.48 0.18
N PRO A 47 1.39 -12.65 0.39
CA PRO A 47 0.36 -13.00 -0.60
C PRO A 47 -0.32 -11.82 -1.28
N PHE A 48 0.11 -10.57 -1.06
CA PHE A 48 -0.54 -9.36 -1.61
C PHE A 48 -0.19 -9.11 -3.07
N GLY A 49 1.11 -9.16 -3.42
CA GLY A 49 1.59 -8.98 -4.78
C GLY A 49 2.95 -9.63 -4.99
N SER A 50 3.05 -10.46 -6.00
CA SER A 50 4.29 -11.13 -6.39
C SER A 50 4.29 -11.43 -7.88
N VAL A 51 5.47 -11.61 -8.45
CA VAL A 51 5.63 -12.07 -9.84
C VAL A 51 5.98 -13.56 -9.83
N ASP A 52 5.16 -14.36 -10.48
CA ASP A 52 5.45 -15.77 -10.67
C ASP A 52 6.73 -15.93 -11.53
N PRO A 53 7.76 -16.62 -11.05
CA PRO A 53 9.05 -16.67 -11.72
C PRO A 53 9.02 -17.39 -13.07
N LYS A 54 8.05 -18.31 -13.28
CA LYS A 54 7.91 -19.10 -14.49
C LYS A 54 7.05 -18.40 -15.55
N THR A 55 5.87 -17.92 -15.13
CA THR A 55 4.89 -17.34 -16.06
C THR A 55 5.03 -15.83 -16.22
N LYS A 56 5.84 -15.17 -15.35
CA LYS A 56 6.00 -13.70 -15.25
C LYS A 56 4.69 -12.96 -14.99
N LYS A 57 3.66 -13.63 -14.55
CA LYS A 57 2.37 -13.03 -14.20
C LYS A 57 2.39 -12.47 -12.78
N PHE A 58 1.72 -11.34 -12.59
CA PHE A 58 1.44 -10.82 -11.27
C PHE A 58 0.31 -11.62 -10.62
N LEU A 59 0.52 -11.99 -9.36
CA LEU A 59 -0.41 -12.78 -8.54
C LEU A 59 -0.46 -12.17 -7.13
N GLY A 60 -1.64 -12.19 -6.50
CA GLY A 60 -1.79 -11.72 -5.13
C GLY A 60 -3.18 -11.19 -4.82
N TYR A 61 -3.40 -10.93 -3.55
CA TYR A 61 -4.66 -10.38 -3.04
C TYR A 61 -4.99 -9.01 -3.68
N ASP A 62 -4.03 -8.08 -3.65
CA ASP A 62 -4.17 -6.76 -4.27
C ASP A 62 -4.37 -6.86 -5.78
N ILE A 63 -3.67 -7.81 -6.42
CA ILE A 63 -3.77 -8.07 -7.86
C ILE A 63 -5.18 -8.52 -8.24
N ASP A 64 -5.80 -9.42 -7.45
CA ASP A 64 -7.16 -9.90 -7.71
C ASP A 64 -8.19 -8.77 -7.58
N PHE A 65 -8.04 -7.86 -6.60
CA PHE A 65 -8.89 -6.67 -6.47
C PHE A 65 -8.76 -5.73 -7.67
N VAL A 66 -7.52 -5.44 -8.09
CA VAL A 66 -7.27 -4.62 -9.30
C VAL A 66 -7.86 -5.26 -10.54
N ASN A 67 -7.72 -6.58 -10.72
CA ASN A 67 -8.30 -7.30 -11.85
C ASN A 67 -9.84 -7.19 -11.87
N TYR A 68 -10.49 -7.26 -10.70
CA TYR A 68 -11.94 -7.11 -10.62
C TYR A 68 -12.37 -5.68 -10.99
N ILE A 69 -11.68 -4.66 -10.49
CA ILE A 69 -11.93 -3.25 -10.81
C ILE A 69 -11.76 -3.01 -12.32
N ALA A 70 -10.68 -3.49 -12.92
CA ALA A 70 -10.41 -3.34 -14.34
C ALA A 70 -11.46 -4.07 -15.22
N LYS A 71 -11.87 -5.28 -14.81
CA LYS A 71 -12.95 -6.02 -15.46
C LYS A 71 -14.26 -5.23 -15.43
N LYS A 72 -14.57 -4.58 -14.32
CA LYS A 72 -15.76 -3.74 -14.16
C LYS A 72 -15.71 -2.50 -15.04
N LEU A 73 -14.50 -1.94 -15.25
CA LEU A 73 -14.25 -0.83 -16.20
C LEU A 73 -14.29 -1.28 -17.67
N GLY A 74 -14.16 -2.57 -17.97
CA GLY A 74 -14.04 -3.10 -19.31
C GLY A 74 -12.66 -2.84 -19.96
N VAL A 75 -11.58 -2.71 -19.16
CA VAL A 75 -10.24 -2.37 -19.62
C VAL A 75 -9.21 -3.44 -19.24
N LYS A 76 -8.03 -3.38 -19.89
CA LYS A 76 -6.88 -4.21 -19.53
C LYS A 76 -6.14 -3.61 -18.33
N VAL A 77 -5.29 -4.42 -17.67
CA VAL A 77 -4.40 -3.94 -16.60
C VAL A 77 -2.95 -3.94 -17.08
N GLU A 78 -2.25 -2.85 -16.79
CA GLU A 78 -0.80 -2.77 -16.81
C GLU A 78 -0.30 -2.63 -15.36
N TYR A 79 0.54 -3.56 -14.90
CA TYR A 79 1.09 -3.52 -13.55
C TYR A 79 2.43 -2.81 -13.51
N LYS A 80 2.60 -1.88 -12.55
CA LYS A 80 3.87 -1.23 -12.24
C LYS A 80 4.31 -1.55 -10.81
N PRO A 81 5.47 -2.20 -10.63
CA PRO A 81 6.04 -2.43 -9.30
C PRO A 81 6.28 -1.14 -8.54
N VAL A 82 5.88 -1.13 -7.26
CA VAL A 82 6.12 0.02 -6.37
C VAL A 82 6.70 -0.42 -5.02
N SER A 83 7.61 0.38 -4.48
CA SER A 83 8.08 0.28 -3.10
C SER A 83 7.14 1.04 -2.15
N SER A 84 7.30 0.84 -0.84
CA SER A 84 6.56 1.63 0.14
C SER A 84 6.98 3.11 0.11
N ALA A 85 8.21 3.41 -0.30
CA ALA A 85 8.75 4.77 -0.36
C ALA A 85 8.28 5.56 -1.58
N ASN A 86 8.13 4.92 -2.77
CA ASN A 86 7.86 5.64 -4.01
C ASN A 86 6.39 5.64 -4.46
N ARG A 87 5.55 4.75 -3.90
CA ARG A 87 4.19 4.48 -4.39
C ARG A 87 3.28 5.72 -4.44
N MET A 88 3.37 6.61 -3.43
CA MET A 88 2.55 7.81 -3.38
C MET A 88 2.97 8.83 -4.43
N ALA A 89 4.28 9.03 -4.60
CA ALA A 89 4.82 9.92 -5.63
C ALA A 89 4.44 9.45 -7.04
N MET A 90 4.54 8.14 -7.32
CA MET A 90 4.14 7.57 -8.61
C MET A 90 2.65 7.78 -8.91
N LEU A 91 1.78 7.74 -7.89
CA LEU A 91 0.36 8.04 -8.05
C LEU A 91 0.11 9.53 -8.31
N ALA A 92 0.72 10.40 -7.51
CA ALA A 92 0.57 11.85 -7.63
C ALA A 92 1.10 12.39 -8.97
N GLU A 93 2.18 11.79 -9.50
CA GLU A 93 2.78 12.14 -10.80
C GLU A 93 2.02 11.53 -12.00
N GLY A 94 0.95 10.78 -11.77
CA GLY A 94 0.18 10.15 -12.84
C GLY A 94 0.90 8.98 -13.54
N ARG A 95 1.97 8.46 -12.96
CA ARG A 95 2.68 7.28 -13.49
C ARG A 95 1.90 5.98 -13.29
N ILE A 96 0.97 5.99 -12.36
CA ILE A 96 -0.04 4.95 -12.11
C ILE A 96 -1.41 5.62 -11.93
N ASP A 97 -2.47 4.92 -12.29
CA ASP A 97 -3.85 5.41 -12.17
C ASP A 97 -4.46 5.02 -10.82
N ILE A 98 -4.06 3.85 -10.29
CA ILE A 98 -4.56 3.27 -9.05
C ILE A 98 -3.40 2.64 -8.26
N LEU A 99 -3.47 2.68 -6.94
CA LEU A 99 -2.46 2.13 -6.05
C LEU A 99 -3.08 1.07 -5.13
N ALA A 100 -2.81 -0.20 -5.40
CA ALA A 100 -3.16 -1.34 -4.55
C ALA A 100 -1.88 -2.08 -4.13
N ALA A 101 -1.27 -1.66 -3.03
CA ALA A 101 0.05 -2.10 -2.61
C ALA A 101 0.20 -2.06 -1.08
N THR A 102 -0.66 -2.78 -0.36
CA THR A 102 -0.66 -2.84 1.12
C THR A 102 -0.64 -1.44 1.73
N MET A 103 -1.55 -0.56 1.28
CA MET A 103 -1.49 0.86 1.62
C MET A 103 -2.41 1.18 2.80
N THR A 104 -1.83 1.30 3.99
CA THR A 104 -2.56 1.74 5.18
C THR A 104 -3.07 3.16 5.00
N LYS A 105 -4.34 3.36 5.28
CA LYS A 105 -4.98 4.66 5.35
C LYS A 105 -4.50 5.39 6.61
N THR A 106 -3.99 6.61 6.45
CA THR A 106 -3.68 7.54 7.56
C THR A 106 -4.10 8.97 7.20
N PRO A 107 -4.37 9.83 8.20
CA PRO A 107 -4.72 11.23 7.96
C PRO A 107 -3.64 11.96 7.15
N GLU A 108 -2.35 11.70 7.40
CA GLU A 108 -1.23 12.33 6.70
C GLU A 108 -1.22 11.96 5.21
N ARG A 109 -1.42 10.69 4.91
CA ARG A 109 -1.49 10.19 3.52
C ARG A 109 -2.73 10.72 2.81
N ALA A 110 -3.86 10.82 3.51
CA ALA A 110 -5.10 11.36 2.99
C ALA A 110 -5.04 12.85 2.59
N LYS A 111 -4.06 13.60 3.09
CA LYS A 111 -3.78 14.95 2.61
C LYS A 111 -3.24 14.97 1.17
N GLN A 112 -2.58 13.91 0.74
CA GLN A 112 -1.87 13.84 -0.54
C GLN A 112 -2.61 13.00 -1.60
N ILE A 113 -3.33 11.95 -1.18
CA ILE A 113 -4.08 11.04 -2.06
C ILE A 113 -5.47 10.79 -1.49
N ASP A 114 -6.39 10.32 -2.30
CA ASP A 114 -7.67 9.81 -1.82
C ASP A 114 -7.62 8.29 -1.67
N PHE A 115 -8.44 7.79 -0.75
CA PHE A 115 -8.53 6.37 -0.44
C PHE A 115 -9.91 5.82 -0.70
N SER A 116 -9.98 4.57 -1.09
CA SER A 116 -11.19 3.78 -1.06
C SER A 116 -11.63 3.47 0.37
N TYR A 117 -12.81 2.87 0.52
CA TYR A 117 -13.17 2.14 1.73
C TYR A 117 -12.12 1.08 2.06
N THR A 118 -12.07 0.68 3.32
CA THR A 118 -11.12 -0.35 3.77
C THR A 118 -11.46 -1.69 3.10
N TYR A 119 -10.50 -2.27 2.36
CA TYR A 119 -10.69 -3.56 1.70
C TYR A 119 -9.93 -4.70 2.39
N PHE A 120 -9.06 -4.37 3.34
CA PHE A 120 -8.33 -5.31 4.18
C PHE A 120 -8.00 -4.68 5.54
N LEU A 121 -8.06 -5.47 6.61
CA LEU A 121 -7.73 -5.04 7.95
C LEU A 121 -6.72 -5.99 8.57
N THR A 122 -5.65 -5.45 9.13
CA THR A 122 -4.57 -6.20 9.78
C THR A 122 -4.00 -5.38 10.94
N GLY A 123 -2.96 -5.87 11.59
CA GLY A 123 -2.22 -5.16 12.62
C GLY A 123 -0.73 -5.39 12.47
N GLN A 124 0.09 -4.44 12.89
CA GLN A 124 1.55 -4.58 12.86
C GLN A 124 2.02 -5.48 14.00
N LYS A 125 2.84 -6.47 13.65
CA LYS A 125 3.51 -7.40 14.57
C LYS A 125 5.00 -7.52 14.25
N PHE A 126 5.64 -8.54 14.79
CA PHE A 126 7.06 -8.81 14.63
C PHE A 126 7.28 -10.25 14.16
N LEU A 127 8.22 -10.47 13.25
CA LEU A 127 8.77 -11.78 12.92
C LEU A 127 10.14 -11.91 13.56
N THR A 128 10.33 -12.94 14.37
CA THR A 128 11.54 -13.14 15.19
C THR A 128 12.03 -14.58 15.10
N LYS A 129 13.23 -14.85 15.60
CA LYS A 129 13.62 -16.23 15.91
C LYS A 129 12.75 -16.76 17.04
N LYS A 130 12.34 -18.02 16.93
CA LYS A 130 11.44 -18.65 17.90
C LYS A 130 11.96 -18.55 19.33
N GLY A 131 11.11 -18.09 20.24
CA GLY A 131 11.39 -17.97 21.69
C GLY A 131 12.30 -16.81 22.10
N THR A 132 12.71 -15.93 21.15
CA THR A 132 13.66 -14.83 21.46
C THR A 132 13.00 -13.53 21.89
N VAL A 133 11.74 -13.31 21.51
CA VAL A 133 10.98 -12.08 21.83
C VAL A 133 9.62 -12.49 22.37
N LYS A 134 9.30 -12.04 23.59
CA LYS A 134 8.02 -12.32 24.26
C LYS A 134 7.26 -11.03 24.59
N THR A 135 7.98 -9.93 24.74
CA THR A 135 7.46 -8.61 25.10
C THR A 135 8.16 -7.53 24.28
N LEU A 136 7.59 -6.32 24.22
CA LEU A 136 8.25 -5.18 23.56
C LEU A 136 9.58 -4.81 24.24
N LYS A 137 9.72 -5.09 25.54
CA LYS A 137 10.95 -4.85 26.29
C LYS A 137 12.15 -5.65 25.76
N ASP A 138 11.91 -6.84 25.21
CA ASP A 138 12.96 -7.67 24.59
C ASP A 138 13.55 -7.06 23.32
N LEU A 139 12.87 -6.04 22.77
CA LEU A 139 13.26 -5.29 21.56
C LEU A 139 14.02 -4.00 21.88
N GLU A 140 14.07 -3.55 23.15
CA GLU A 140 14.76 -2.34 23.56
C GLU A 140 16.26 -2.42 23.25
N GLY A 141 16.79 -1.36 22.62
CA GLY A 141 18.20 -1.29 22.18
C GLY A 141 18.58 -2.29 21.08
N LYS A 142 17.65 -3.05 20.55
CA LYS A 142 17.91 -4.05 19.49
C LYS A 142 17.71 -3.46 18.09
N ARG A 143 18.37 -4.08 17.10
CA ARG A 143 18.15 -3.74 15.69
C ARG A 143 16.89 -4.43 15.17
N ILE A 144 15.99 -3.65 14.60
CA ILE A 144 14.73 -4.11 14.02
C ILE A 144 14.68 -3.62 12.57
N ALA A 145 14.40 -4.52 11.62
CA ALA A 145 14.24 -4.15 10.22
C ALA A 145 12.79 -3.87 9.86
N THR A 146 12.60 -2.90 8.99
CA THR A 146 11.30 -2.58 8.37
C THR A 146 11.50 -1.96 6.99
N ALA A 147 10.42 -1.68 6.25
CA ALA A 147 10.52 -1.03 4.96
C ALA A 147 10.40 0.50 5.09
N LYS A 148 11.30 1.23 4.43
CA LYS A 148 11.29 2.70 4.34
C LYS A 148 9.96 3.21 3.76
N GLY A 149 9.38 4.25 4.38
CA GLY A 149 8.13 4.87 3.94
C GLY A 149 6.87 4.06 4.27
N SER A 150 7.00 3.01 5.10
CA SER A 150 5.87 2.28 5.68
C SER A 150 5.39 2.94 6.97
N THR A 151 4.14 2.67 7.37
CA THR A 151 3.63 2.98 8.71
C THR A 151 4.40 2.21 9.77
N SER A 152 4.89 1.02 9.41
CA SER A 152 5.65 0.15 10.32
C SER A 152 6.93 0.79 10.84
N GLU A 153 7.57 1.66 10.04
CA GLU A 153 8.76 2.41 10.47
C GLU A 153 8.41 3.42 11.57
N GLN A 154 7.30 4.14 11.42
CA GLN A 154 6.84 5.13 12.40
C GLN A 154 6.31 4.46 13.67
N ASN A 155 5.49 3.43 13.52
CA ASN A 155 4.87 2.74 14.64
C ASN A 155 5.90 2.06 15.55
N VAL A 156 6.93 1.41 14.98
CA VAL A 156 7.97 0.78 15.81
C VAL A 156 8.83 1.82 16.54
N ALA A 157 9.08 2.99 15.92
CA ALA A 157 9.77 4.08 16.58
C ALA A 157 9.00 4.63 17.79
N GLN A 158 7.67 4.60 17.74
CA GLN A 158 6.80 5.01 18.84
C GLN A 158 6.67 3.91 19.91
N ALA A 159 6.49 2.66 19.50
CA ALA A 159 6.26 1.55 20.42
C ALA A 159 7.53 1.09 21.16
N VAL A 160 8.70 1.24 20.54
CA VAL A 160 10.02 0.85 21.09
C VAL A 160 11.03 1.98 20.78
N PRO A 161 10.97 3.12 21.49
CA PRO A 161 11.80 4.30 21.16
C PRO A 161 13.30 4.08 21.20
N SER A 162 13.77 3.11 21.99
CA SER A 162 15.19 2.73 22.08
C SER A 162 15.65 1.75 21.00
N ALA A 163 14.75 1.23 20.14
CA ALA A 163 15.13 0.33 19.06
C ALA A 163 15.98 1.03 18.02
N ILE A 164 16.93 0.28 17.44
CA ILE A 164 17.74 0.73 16.30
C ILE A 164 17.05 0.26 15.02
N ILE A 165 16.39 1.17 14.32
CA ILE A 165 15.59 0.83 13.14
C ILE A 165 16.49 0.75 11.91
N LEU A 166 16.46 -0.41 11.24
CA LEU A 166 17.08 -0.63 9.93
C LEU A 166 16.00 -0.49 8.84
N SER A 167 15.93 0.70 8.24
CA SER A 167 15.00 1.00 7.15
C SER A 167 15.56 0.50 5.83
N LEU A 168 14.87 -0.47 5.21
CA LEU A 168 15.26 -1.13 3.97
C LEU A 168 14.29 -0.78 2.84
N ASP A 169 14.66 -1.05 1.60
CA ASP A 169 13.80 -0.76 0.45
C ASP A 169 12.56 -1.66 0.42
N ASP A 170 12.69 -2.91 0.90
CA ASP A 170 11.59 -3.87 0.98
C ASP A 170 11.73 -4.85 2.17
N TYR A 171 10.66 -5.59 2.47
CA TYR A 171 10.63 -6.57 3.55
C TYR A 171 11.46 -7.84 3.30
N PRO A 172 11.59 -8.39 2.09
CA PRO A 172 12.49 -9.51 1.81
C PRO A 172 13.93 -9.28 2.26
N GLN A 173 14.46 -8.04 2.11
CA GLN A 173 15.79 -7.69 2.63
C GLN A 173 15.84 -7.76 4.16
N GLY A 174 14.77 -7.35 4.84
CA GLY A 174 14.63 -7.48 6.30
C GLY A 174 14.63 -8.94 6.74
N ILE A 175 13.92 -9.81 6.03
CA ILE A 175 13.91 -11.24 6.30
C ILE A 175 15.32 -11.84 6.16
N LEU A 176 16.06 -11.44 5.12
CA LEU A 176 17.44 -11.87 4.94
C LEU A 176 18.34 -11.37 6.09
N ALA A 177 18.18 -10.12 6.51
CA ALA A 177 18.91 -9.56 7.66
C ALA A 177 18.61 -10.33 8.95
N LEU A 178 17.35 -10.75 9.19
CA LEU A 178 16.94 -11.58 10.33
C LEU A 178 17.60 -12.96 10.26
N GLN A 179 17.62 -13.61 9.11
CA GLN A 179 18.27 -14.91 8.91
C GLN A 179 19.78 -14.84 9.19
N GLN A 180 20.41 -13.75 8.77
CA GLN A 180 21.85 -13.48 9.01
C GLN A 180 22.17 -13.04 10.44
N GLY A 181 21.16 -12.81 11.30
CA GLY A 181 21.35 -12.32 12.67
C GLY A 181 21.78 -10.85 12.75
N LYS A 182 21.63 -10.08 11.67
CA LYS A 182 21.93 -8.63 11.65
C LYS A 182 20.88 -7.81 12.39
N VAL A 183 19.64 -8.33 12.49
CA VAL A 183 18.51 -7.79 13.24
C VAL A 183 17.88 -8.90 14.08
N VAL A 184 17.21 -8.54 15.18
CA VAL A 184 16.48 -9.50 16.04
C VAL A 184 15.05 -9.71 15.59
N ALA A 185 14.49 -8.75 14.88
CA ALA A 185 13.12 -8.78 14.39
C ALA A 185 12.98 -8.08 13.03
N VAL A 186 11.98 -8.50 12.27
CA VAL A 186 11.38 -7.73 11.16
C VAL A 186 10.00 -7.33 11.60
N THR A 187 9.62 -6.05 11.42
CA THR A 187 8.30 -5.58 11.79
C THR A 187 7.55 -5.04 10.57
N THR A 188 6.34 -5.50 10.42
CA THR A 188 5.29 -5.02 9.49
C THR A 188 3.98 -5.71 9.86
N ASP A 189 3.00 -5.61 9.01
CA ASP A 189 1.66 -6.14 9.21
C ASP A 189 1.65 -7.68 9.28
N GLU A 190 0.88 -8.23 10.21
CA GLU A 190 0.80 -9.67 10.46
C GLU A 190 0.52 -10.48 9.18
N SER A 191 -0.35 -9.95 8.34
CA SER A 191 -0.71 -10.58 7.06
C SER A 191 0.48 -10.69 6.10
N ILE A 192 1.38 -9.70 6.08
CA ILE A 192 2.63 -9.72 5.33
C ILE A 192 3.60 -10.71 5.99
N LEU A 193 3.77 -10.62 7.32
CA LEU A 193 4.65 -11.52 8.06
C LEU A 193 4.23 -12.98 7.94
N SER A 194 2.92 -13.27 7.91
CA SER A 194 2.39 -14.62 7.69
C SER A 194 2.87 -15.20 6.35
N GLY A 195 2.84 -14.39 5.27
CA GLY A 195 3.39 -14.79 3.98
C GLY A 195 4.89 -15.07 4.04
N GLN A 196 5.65 -14.20 4.68
CA GLN A 196 7.10 -14.38 4.84
C GLN A 196 7.43 -15.60 5.71
N LEU A 197 6.70 -15.80 6.79
CA LEU A 197 6.85 -16.98 7.65
C LEU A 197 6.52 -18.27 6.87
N GLY A 198 5.44 -18.28 6.08
CA GLY A 198 5.10 -19.40 5.19
C GLY A 198 6.25 -19.77 4.25
N MET A 199 6.91 -18.77 3.66
CA MET A 199 8.09 -19.00 2.81
C MET A 199 9.28 -19.59 3.59
N LEU A 200 9.51 -19.15 4.83
CA LEU A 200 10.55 -19.70 5.71
C LEU A 200 10.22 -21.14 6.15
N GLN A 201 8.96 -21.46 6.40
CA GLN A 201 8.51 -22.79 6.82
C GLN A 201 8.68 -23.85 5.70
N ARG A 202 8.66 -23.47 4.42
CA ARG A 202 8.87 -24.38 3.29
C ARG A 202 10.32 -24.79 3.10
N LYS A 203 11.29 -24.00 3.58
CA LYS A 203 12.72 -24.28 3.45
C LYS A 203 13.19 -25.14 4.63
N THR A 204 13.74 -26.31 4.40
CA THR A 204 14.25 -27.23 5.44
C THR A 204 15.19 -26.52 6.42
N ALA A 205 16.07 -25.66 5.91
CA ALA A 205 17.04 -24.92 6.73
C ALA A 205 16.41 -23.94 7.73
N THR A 206 15.17 -23.48 7.49
CA THR A 206 14.50 -22.44 8.31
C THR A 206 13.22 -22.89 8.96
N LYS A 207 12.73 -24.10 8.61
CA LYS A 207 11.49 -24.67 9.14
C LYS A 207 11.51 -24.70 10.68
N GLY A 208 10.46 -24.13 11.30
CA GLY A 208 10.29 -24.12 12.75
C GLY A 208 11.22 -23.17 13.53
N LYS A 209 12.08 -22.39 12.85
CA LYS A 209 13.06 -21.50 13.51
C LYS A 209 12.55 -20.09 13.77
N TYR A 210 11.41 -19.71 13.19
CA TYR A 210 10.86 -18.36 13.28
C TYR A 210 9.39 -18.40 13.71
N GLU A 211 8.93 -17.32 14.31
CA GLU A 211 7.56 -17.14 14.77
C GLU A 211 7.13 -15.67 14.67
N ILE A 212 5.82 -15.44 14.73
CA ILE A 212 5.21 -14.13 14.92
C ILE A 212 4.60 -14.15 16.32
N PRO A 213 5.26 -13.59 17.35
CA PRO A 213 4.70 -13.50 18.70
C PRO A 213 3.45 -12.60 18.68
N ASP A 214 2.55 -12.81 19.64
CA ASP A 214 1.32 -12.03 19.75
C ASP A 214 1.57 -10.65 20.37
N LEU A 215 2.34 -9.83 19.66
CA LEU A 215 2.71 -8.46 20.03
C LEU A 215 2.25 -7.51 18.92
N GLN A 216 1.01 -7.07 18.99
CA GLN A 216 0.45 -6.11 18.03
C GLN A 216 0.67 -4.68 18.54
N ILE A 217 1.18 -3.80 17.68
CA ILE A 217 1.48 -2.40 18.05
C ILE A 217 0.64 -1.37 17.28
N SER A 218 -0.11 -1.79 16.27
CA SER A 218 -1.03 -0.90 15.54
C SER A 218 -2.16 -1.67 14.88
N MET A 219 -3.14 -0.92 14.38
CA MET A 219 -4.16 -1.40 13.46
C MET A 219 -3.91 -0.77 12.08
N GLU A 220 -3.95 -1.59 11.03
CA GLU A 220 -3.56 -1.20 9.67
C GLU A 220 -4.73 -1.42 8.69
N PRO A 221 -5.63 -0.44 8.54
CA PRO A 221 -6.71 -0.50 7.54
C PRO A 221 -6.15 -0.17 6.16
N TYR A 222 -6.21 -1.10 5.22
CA TYR A 222 -5.75 -0.87 3.84
C TYR A 222 -6.84 -0.25 2.99
N GLY A 223 -6.49 0.80 2.27
CA GLY A 223 -7.29 1.42 1.23
C GLY A 223 -6.56 1.40 -0.11
N ILE A 224 -7.33 1.34 -1.18
CA ILE A 224 -6.82 1.56 -2.54
C ILE A 224 -6.61 3.06 -2.72
N GLY A 225 -5.40 3.47 -3.13
CA GLY A 225 -5.06 4.88 -3.34
C GLY A 225 -5.43 5.36 -4.74
N MET A 226 -5.95 6.57 -4.81
CA MET A 226 -6.30 7.30 -6.04
C MET A 226 -5.78 8.74 -5.95
N ARG A 227 -5.63 9.43 -7.10
CA ARG A 227 -5.20 10.82 -7.12
C ARG A 227 -6.14 11.70 -6.30
N LYS A 228 -5.58 12.67 -5.60
CA LYS A 228 -6.34 13.60 -4.75
C LYS A 228 -7.38 14.38 -5.57
N GLY A 229 -8.63 14.39 -5.09
CA GLY A 229 -9.73 15.13 -5.71
C GLY A 229 -10.44 14.38 -6.85
N ASP A 230 -10.03 13.17 -7.20
CA ASP A 230 -10.65 12.35 -8.26
C ASP A 230 -11.91 11.63 -7.75
N THR A 231 -12.95 12.41 -7.43
CA THR A 231 -14.16 11.94 -6.76
C THR A 231 -14.94 10.90 -7.57
N ASN A 232 -14.94 11.01 -8.90
CA ASN A 232 -15.63 10.06 -9.77
C ASN A 232 -14.98 8.68 -9.72
N PHE A 233 -13.65 8.64 -9.78
CA PHE A 233 -12.91 7.40 -9.72
C PHE A 233 -12.96 6.77 -8.32
N VAL A 234 -12.85 7.58 -7.26
CA VAL A 234 -13.06 7.13 -5.87
C VAL A 234 -14.43 6.49 -5.69
N LYS A 235 -15.48 7.16 -6.17
CA LYS A 235 -16.85 6.63 -6.10
C LYS A 235 -16.96 5.29 -6.84
N PHE A 236 -16.45 5.22 -8.07
CA PHE A 236 -16.47 3.98 -8.86
C PHE A 236 -15.76 2.81 -8.14
N VAL A 237 -14.57 3.05 -7.59
CA VAL A 237 -13.82 2.03 -6.84
C VAL A 237 -14.59 1.61 -5.59
N ASN A 238 -15.14 2.55 -4.83
CA ASN A 238 -15.92 2.27 -3.64
C ASN A 238 -17.18 1.45 -3.92
N ASP A 239 -17.95 1.83 -4.94
CA ASP A 239 -19.15 1.08 -5.36
C ASP A 239 -18.76 -0.34 -5.79
N THR A 240 -17.62 -0.50 -6.48
CA THR A 240 -17.10 -1.81 -6.88
C THR A 240 -16.71 -2.65 -5.67
N LEU A 241 -16.04 -2.09 -4.67
CA LEU A 241 -15.67 -2.80 -3.43
C LEU A 241 -16.90 -3.28 -2.65
N LEU A 242 -17.95 -2.44 -2.52
CA LEU A 242 -19.20 -2.82 -1.87
C LEU A 242 -19.93 -3.92 -2.66
N GLU A 243 -19.89 -3.87 -3.98
CA GLU A 243 -20.42 -4.94 -4.83
C GLU A 243 -19.67 -6.26 -4.62
N MET A 244 -18.33 -6.23 -4.55
CA MET A 244 -17.49 -7.41 -4.28
C MET A 244 -17.79 -8.04 -2.92
N GLU A 245 -18.06 -7.23 -1.90
CA GLU A 245 -18.48 -7.74 -0.59
C GLU A 245 -19.86 -8.38 -0.67
N LYS A 246 -20.83 -7.69 -1.27
CA LYS A 246 -22.22 -8.13 -1.39
C LYS A 246 -22.37 -9.43 -2.17
N ASN A 247 -21.61 -9.60 -3.27
CA ASN A 247 -21.69 -10.79 -4.14
C ASN A 247 -20.75 -11.92 -3.70
N GLY A 248 -19.98 -11.73 -2.59
CA GLY A 248 -19.09 -12.73 -2.01
C GLY A 248 -17.72 -12.84 -2.68
N GLU A 249 -17.40 -12.06 -3.73
CA GLU A 249 -16.10 -12.13 -4.40
C GLU A 249 -14.97 -11.67 -3.50
N ALA A 250 -15.16 -10.64 -2.65
CA ALA A 250 -14.16 -10.20 -1.68
C ALA A 250 -13.81 -11.34 -0.69
N LYS A 251 -14.81 -12.07 -0.18
CA LYS A 251 -14.60 -13.24 0.69
C LYS A 251 -13.89 -14.38 -0.04
N LYS A 252 -14.24 -14.63 -1.29
CA LYS A 252 -13.61 -15.66 -2.12
C LYS A 252 -12.13 -15.36 -2.38
N ILE A 253 -11.78 -14.10 -2.70
CA ILE A 253 -10.40 -13.64 -2.86
C ILE A 253 -9.65 -13.79 -1.53
N PHE A 254 -10.25 -13.38 -0.40
CA PHE A 254 -9.64 -13.56 0.92
C PHE A 254 -9.32 -15.03 1.20
N LEU A 255 -10.27 -15.95 0.99
CA LEU A 255 -10.08 -17.38 1.23
C LEU A 255 -9.02 -18.00 0.33
N ARG A 256 -8.85 -17.50 -0.89
CA ARG A 256 -7.78 -17.94 -1.80
C ARG A 256 -6.40 -17.65 -1.23
N TRP A 257 -6.18 -16.47 -0.68
CA TRP A 257 -4.86 -16.01 -0.27
C TRP A 257 -4.57 -16.21 1.22
N PHE A 258 -5.60 -16.22 2.05
CA PHE A 258 -5.51 -16.24 3.51
C PHE A 258 -6.38 -17.32 4.16
N GLY A 259 -7.08 -18.12 3.39
CA GLY A 259 -7.91 -19.21 3.92
C GLY A 259 -7.08 -20.30 4.59
N PRO A 260 -7.72 -21.22 5.31
CA PRO A 260 -7.04 -22.25 6.14
C PRO A 260 -6.10 -23.16 5.33
N ASN A 261 -6.35 -23.32 4.03
CA ASN A 261 -5.52 -24.13 3.12
C ASN A 261 -4.52 -23.29 2.31
N SER A 262 -4.39 -22.00 2.58
CA SER A 262 -3.43 -21.13 1.93
C SER A 262 -2.03 -21.24 2.54
N GLU A 263 -1.05 -20.65 1.87
CA GLU A 263 0.32 -20.56 2.40
C GLU A 263 0.48 -19.55 3.56
N SER A 264 -0.53 -18.71 3.77
CA SER A 264 -0.50 -17.59 4.73
C SER A 264 -1.82 -17.52 5.50
N PRO A 265 -2.22 -18.59 6.21
CA PRO A 265 -3.53 -18.64 6.83
C PRO A 265 -3.65 -17.60 7.96
N ILE A 266 -4.67 -16.73 7.83
CA ILE A 266 -5.12 -15.81 8.88
C ILE A 266 -6.64 -15.77 8.91
N THR A 267 -7.20 -15.22 9.98
CA THR A 267 -8.66 -15.10 10.13
C THR A 267 -9.11 -13.74 9.62
N ARG A 268 -10.16 -13.72 8.79
CA ARG A 268 -10.83 -12.46 8.39
C ARG A 268 -11.64 -11.87 9.56
N GLY A 269 -12.01 -12.71 10.52
CA GLY A 269 -12.90 -12.34 11.62
C GLY A 269 -14.25 -11.82 11.11
N ASN A 270 -14.77 -10.80 11.77
CA ASN A 270 -16.01 -10.12 11.39
C ASN A 270 -15.79 -8.96 10.41
N PHE A 271 -14.58 -8.83 9.84
CA PHE A 271 -14.29 -7.76 8.90
C PHE A 271 -15.12 -7.91 7.61
N MET A 272 -15.80 -6.85 7.24
CA MET A 272 -16.53 -6.68 5.99
C MET A 272 -16.18 -5.32 5.37
N ILE A 273 -16.18 -5.25 4.06
CA ILE A 273 -16.03 -3.99 3.35
C ILE A 273 -17.33 -3.19 3.50
N THR A 274 -17.25 -2.05 4.14
CA THR A 274 -18.36 -1.13 4.38
C THR A 274 -17.97 0.28 4.00
N ALA A 275 -18.96 1.18 3.94
CA ALA A 275 -18.70 2.61 3.78
C ALA A 275 -18.11 3.17 5.09
N ASP A 276 -16.78 3.12 5.22
CA ASP A 276 -16.05 3.49 6.43
C ASP A 276 -15.03 4.63 6.20
N LYS A 277 -14.63 5.27 7.28
CA LYS A 277 -13.52 6.23 7.33
C LYS A 277 -12.35 5.72 8.18
N MET A 278 -12.30 4.42 8.46
CA MET A 278 -11.29 3.81 9.31
C MET A 278 -9.87 4.23 8.88
N GLY A 279 -9.07 4.67 9.84
CA GLY A 279 -7.71 5.17 9.59
C GLY A 279 -7.64 6.60 9.02
N LEU A 280 -8.77 7.31 8.88
CA LEU A 280 -8.83 8.70 8.39
C LEU A 280 -9.41 9.67 9.43
N GLU A 281 -9.79 9.18 10.59
CA GLU A 281 -10.31 9.94 11.73
C GLU A 281 -9.20 10.44 12.63
#